data_dc91c69ec3ebb1cd0002a296151637f3
#
_entry.id   dc91c69ec3ebb1cd0002a296151637f3
#
_cell.length_a   1.000
_cell.length_b   1.000
_cell.length_c   1.000
_cell.angle_alpha   90.00
_cell.angle_beta   90.00
_cell.angle_gamma   90.00
#
_symmetry.space_group_name_H-M   'P 1'
#
loop_
_entity.id
_entity.type
_entity.pdbx_description
1 polymer ?
#
loop_
_entity_poly.entity_id
_entity_poly.type
_entity_poly.pdbx_seq_one_letter_code
_entity_poly.pdbx_strand_id
1 'polypeptide(L)'
;REDFDIDKLSKDDMRELLRDILHNTPSTIIEEDKPLRSAEHPTMKPVKLIGRIMKNSTRLTDIVLDNFGGSGTTIIAAEQLGRTCYMMELDPAYCDVIIKRWEELTQESAEYLGNFLEDKNSSENKQ
;
A
#
# COMPACT_ATOMS: atom_id res chain seq x y z
N ARG A 1 -6.72 -17.31 -23.27
CA ARG A 1 -7.44 -17.91 -22.12
C ARG A 1 -8.31 -18.99 -22.73
N GLU A 2 -7.98 -20.26 -22.48
CA GLU A 2 -8.91 -21.36 -22.79
C GLU A 2 -10.13 -21.15 -21.90
N ASP A 3 -11.30 -21.15 -22.50
CA ASP A 3 -12.57 -21.04 -21.78
C ASP A 3 -12.73 -22.27 -20.91
N PHE A 4 -12.72 -22.06 -19.60
CA PHE A 4 -12.91 -23.09 -18.60
C PHE A 4 -14.38 -23.52 -18.63
N ASP A 5 -14.63 -24.74 -19.15
CA ASP A 5 -15.97 -25.29 -19.34
C ASP A 5 -16.40 -26.10 -18.09
N ILE A 6 -17.21 -25.47 -17.25
CA ILE A 6 -17.70 -26.05 -15.98
C ILE A 6 -18.56 -27.31 -16.25
N ASP A 7 -19.24 -27.39 -17.38
CA ASP A 7 -20.16 -28.49 -17.68
C ASP A 7 -19.44 -29.83 -17.99
N LYS A 8 -18.11 -29.76 -18.22
CA LYS A 8 -17.27 -30.95 -18.45
C LYS A 8 -16.60 -31.51 -17.20
N LEU A 9 -16.78 -30.87 -16.05
CA LEU A 9 -16.19 -31.32 -14.80
C LEU A 9 -16.92 -32.56 -14.24
N SER A 10 -16.15 -33.56 -13.82
CA SER A 10 -16.71 -34.65 -13.04
C SER A 10 -17.14 -34.19 -11.64
N LYS A 11 -17.98 -34.96 -10.95
CA LYS A 11 -18.37 -34.65 -9.57
C LYS A 11 -17.19 -34.58 -8.60
N ASP A 12 -16.14 -35.32 -8.88
CA ASP A 12 -14.95 -35.34 -8.03
C ASP A 12 -14.05 -34.13 -8.31
N ASP A 13 -13.89 -33.72 -9.59
CA ASP A 13 -13.21 -32.47 -9.95
C ASP A 13 -13.93 -31.26 -9.35
N MET A 14 -15.26 -31.26 -9.37
CA MET A 14 -16.06 -30.20 -8.78
C MET A 14 -15.92 -30.12 -7.26
N ARG A 15 -15.81 -31.28 -6.59
CA ARG A 15 -15.55 -31.31 -5.13
C ARG A 15 -14.16 -30.82 -4.78
N GLU A 16 -13.16 -31.14 -5.59
CA GLU A 16 -11.79 -30.67 -5.43
C GLU A 16 -11.71 -29.16 -5.64
N LEU A 17 -12.33 -28.64 -6.71
CA LEU A 17 -12.44 -27.22 -6.98
C LEU A 17 -13.15 -26.45 -5.86
N LEU A 18 -14.25 -27.01 -5.32
CA LEU A 18 -14.97 -26.41 -4.19
C LEU A 18 -14.11 -26.42 -2.91
N ARG A 19 -13.34 -27.49 -2.66
CA ARG A 19 -12.38 -27.49 -1.55
C ARG A 19 -11.35 -26.42 -1.71
N ASP A 20 -10.75 -26.28 -2.89
CA ASP A 20 -9.76 -25.26 -3.16
C ASP A 20 -10.32 -23.85 -2.99
N ILE A 21 -11.54 -23.60 -3.46
CA ILE A 21 -12.24 -22.33 -3.28
C ILE A 21 -12.49 -22.07 -1.79
N LEU A 22 -12.97 -23.06 -1.04
CA LEU A 22 -13.27 -22.92 0.41
C LEU A 22 -12.01 -22.74 1.25
N HIS A 23 -10.91 -23.42 0.91
CA HIS A 23 -9.64 -23.28 1.62
C HIS A 23 -8.84 -22.05 1.22
N ASN A 24 -8.97 -21.58 -0.04
CA ASN A 24 -8.26 -20.43 -0.57
C ASN A 24 -9.09 -19.14 -0.53
N THR A 25 -10.36 -19.20 -0.10
CA THR A 25 -11.15 -17.97 0.11
C THR A 25 -10.53 -17.19 1.27
N PRO A 26 -10.06 -15.97 1.03
CA PRO A 26 -9.48 -15.16 2.09
C PRO A 26 -10.50 -14.96 3.21
N SER A 27 -10.13 -15.31 4.43
CA SER A 27 -10.94 -15.00 5.60
C SER A 27 -11.15 -13.49 5.70
N THR A 28 -12.32 -13.05 6.16
CA THR A 28 -12.58 -11.66 6.53
C THR A 28 -11.79 -11.24 7.77
N ILE A 29 -11.27 -12.24 8.53
CA ILE A 29 -10.37 -12.02 9.65
C ILE A 29 -8.94 -12.14 9.13
N ILE A 30 -8.16 -11.08 9.27
CA ILE A 30 -6.74 -11.04 8.93
C ILE A 30 -5.96 -11.01 10.24
N GLU A 31 -5.26 -12.10 10.51
CA GLU A 31 -4.34 -12.19 11.64
C GLU A 31 -2.91 -11.91 11.14
N GLU A 32 -2.27 -10.92 11.70
CA GLU A 32 -0.87 -10.58 11.45
C GLU A 32 -0.20 -10.18 12.76
N ASP A 33 0.99 -10.69 12.97
CA ASP A 33 1.80 -10.35 14.14
C ASP A 33 2.10 -8.86 14.17
N LYS A 34 1.84 -8.23 15.32
CA LYS A 34 2.20 -6.84 15.52
C LYS A 34 3.74 -6.72 15.51
N PRO A 35 4.31 -5.80 14.74
CA PRO A 35 5.76 -5.56 14.79
C PRO A 35 6.20 -5.30 16.22
N LEU A 36 7.32 -5.89 16.62
CA LEU A 36 7.99 -5.52 17.86
C LEU A 36 8.14 -3.99 17.86
N ARG A 37 7.80 -3.34 18.98
CA ARG A 37 7.81 -1.88 19.15
C ARG A 37 9.04 -1.28 18.48
N SER A 38 8.87 -0.56 17.38
CA SER A 38 9.92 0.33 16.92
C SER A 38 9.90 1.57 17.80
N ALA A 39 11.06 2.09 18.15
CA ALA A 39 11.19 3.35 18.90
C ALA A 39 10.60 4.55 18.11
N GLU A 40 10.35 4.35 16.82
CA GLU A 40 9.93 5.40 15.87
C GLU A 40 8.41 5.65 15.82
N HIS A 41 7.57 4.65 16.14
CA HIS A 41 6.11 4.87 16.15
C HIS A 41 5.36 3.81 16.98
N PRO A 42 4.61 4.21 18.02
CA PRO A 42 3.92 3.27 18.92
C PRO A 42 2.74 2.54 18.26
N THR A 43 2.24 3.04 17.13
CA THR A 43 1.03 2.52 16.45
C THR A 43 1.26 2.07 15.00
N MET A 44 2.52 1.73 14.66
CA MET A 44 2.85 1.28 13.30
C MET A 44 2.09 0.01 12.94
N LYS A 45 1.38 0.04 11.79
CA LYS A 45 0.70 -1.13 11.24
C LYS A 45 1.70 -2.05 10.54
N PRO A 46 1.50 -3.38 10.54
CA PRO A 46 2.34 -4.30 9.77
C PRO A 46 2.24 -4.01 8.26
N VAL A 47 3.38 -3.89 7.58
CA VAL A 47 3.42 -3.70 6.11
C VAL A 47 2.71 -4.85 5.39
N LYS A 48 2.87 -6.10 5.88
CA LYS A 48 2.21 -7.29 5.34
C LYS A 48 0.69 -7.18 5.36
N LEU A 49 0.11 -6.63 6.44
CA LEU A 49 -1.33 -6.42 6.56
C LEU A 49 -1.85 -5.46 5.47
N ILE A 50 -1.21 -4.30 5.34
CA ILE A 50 -1.58 -3.30 4.33
C ILE A 50 -1.36 -3.87 2.93
N GLY A 51 -0.25 -4.55 2.69
CA GLY A 51 0.05 -5.19 1.40
C GLY A 51 -0.98 -6.25 1.01
N ARG A 52 -1.49 -7.04 1.96
CA ARG A 52 -2.55 -8.03 1.70
C ARG A 52 -3.86 -7.36 1.28
N ILE A 53 -4.29 -6.31 1.99
CA ILE A 53 -5.49 -5.54 1.65
C ILE A 53 -5.32 -4.89 0.27
N MET A 54 -4.16 -4.30 0.02
CA MET A 54 -3.83 -3.65 -1.25
C MET A 54 -3.89 -4.63 -2.43
N LYS A 55 -3.33 -5.83 -2.30
CA LYS A 55 -3.40 -6.88 -3.34
C LYS A 55 -4.83 -7.29 -3.69
N ASN A 56 -5.73 -7.31 -2.71
CA ASN A 56 -7.13 -7.68 -2.92
C ASN A 56 -7.92 -6.61 -3.68
N SER A 57 -7.50 -5.34 -3.60
CA SER A 57 -8.26 -4.19 -4.09
C SER A 57 -7.61 -3.46 -5.26
N THR A 58 -6.34 -3.77 -5.58
CA THR A 58 -5.57 -3.08 -6.62
C THR A 58 -4.78 -4.06 -7.48
N ARG A 59 -4.45 -3.63 -8.69
CA ARG A 59 -3.57 -4.32 -9.64
C ARG A 59 -2.18 -3.70 -9.64
N LEU A 60 -1.25 -4.35 -10.32
CA LEU A 60 0.07 -3.79 -10.60
C LEU A 60 -0.10 -2.43 -11.30
N THR A 61 0.71 -1.44 -10.94
CA THR A 61 0.70 -0.06 -11.47
C THR A 61 -0.51 0.81 -11.11
N ASP A 62 -1.49 0.29 -10.36
CA ASP A 62 -2.59 1.12 -9.88
C ASP A 62 -2.12 2.20 -8.89
N ILE A 63 -2.94 3.25 -8.78
CA ILE A 63 -2.72 4.36 -7.85
C ILE A 63 -3.41 4.07 -6.53
N VAL A 64 -2.69 4.28 -5.44
CA VAL A 64 -3.18 4.20 -4.06
C VAL A 64 -3.10 5.60 -3.44
N LEU A 65 -4.16 6.02 -2.78
CA LEU A 65 -4.22 7.29 -2.06
C LEU A 65 -4.34 7.02 -0.56
N ASP A 66 -3.47 7.64 0.24
CA ASP A 66 -3.53 7.62 1.71
C ASP A 66 -3.47 9.06 2.24
N ASN A 67 -4.58 9.53 2.81
CA ASN A 67 -4.71 10.88 3.33
C ASN A 67 -4.15 11.05 4.74
N PHE A 68 -3.72 9.96 5.38
CA PHE A 68 -3.25 9.93 6.75
C PHE A 68 -2.01 9.03 6.87
N GLY A 69 -0.90 9.48 6.27
CA GLY A 69 0.32 8.69 6.06
C GLY A 69 0.93 8.07 7.31
N GLY A 70 0.88 8.81 8.42
CA GLY A 70 1.47 8.37 9.68
C GLY A 70 2.94 7.97 9.51
N SER A 71 3.27 6.72 9.82
CA SER A 71 4.62 6.21 9.63
C SER A 71 4.95 5.76 8.19
N GLY A 72 4.05 5.95 7.22
CA GLY A 72 4.27 5.60 5.82
C GLY A 72 4.14 4.12 5.47
N THR A 73 3.43 3.33 6.26
CA THR A 73 3.27 1.89 5.98
C THR A 73 2.64 1.63 4.61
N THR A 74 1.71 2.48 4.19
CA THR A 74 1.02 2.35 2.90
C THR A 74 1.96 2.57 1.72
N ILE A 75 2.83 3.60 1.76
CA ILE A 75 3.79 3.85 0.67
C ILE A 75 4.82 2.72 0.57
N ILE A 76 5.30 2.20 1.72
CA ILE A 76 6.20 1.05 1.74
C ILE A 76 5.56 -0.20 1.13
N ALA A 77 4.29 -0.47 1.46
CA ALA A 77 3.57 -1.59 0.89
C ALA A 77 3.31 -1.41 -0.62
N ALA A 78 2.97 -0.19 -1.05
CA ALA A 78 2.75 0.13 -2.45
C ALA A 78 4.02 -0.07 -3.28
N GLU A 79 5.15 0.44 -2.80
CA GLU A 79 6.46 0.29 -3.45
C GLU A 79 6.83 -1.19 -3.63
N GLN A 80 6.74 -1.99 -2.56
CA GLN A 80 7.03 -3.42 -2.61
C GLN A 80 6.11 -4.19 -3.57
N LEU A 81 4.93 -3.68 -3.84
CA LEU A 81 3.93 -4.31 -4.69
C LEU A 81 3.85 -3.71 -6.10
N GLY A 82 4.68 -2.73 -6.43
CA GLY A 82 4.69 -2.05 -7.73
C GLY A 82 3.42 -1.22 -8.00
N ARG A 83 2.93 -0.50 -6.97
CA ARG A 83 1.84 0.47 -7.07
C ARG A 83 2.40 1.86 -6.87
N THR A 84 1.73 2.87 -7.45
CA THR A 84 2.04 4.27 -7.17
C THR A 84 1.23 4.74 -5.96
N CYS A 85 1.89 5.31 -4.95
CA CYS A 85 1.22 5.83 -3.77
C CYS A 85 1.30 7.37 -3.72
N TYR A 86 0.13 8.01 -3.59
CA TYR A 86 0.03 9.41 -3.19
C TYR A 86 -0.37 9.45 -1.72
N MET A 87 0.35 10.26 -0.95
CA MET A 87 0.17 10.30 0.49
C MET A 87 0.13 11.74 1.01
N MET A 88 -0.66 11.96 2.04
CA MET A 88 -0.67 13.22 2.79
C MET A 88 -0.37 12.92 4.25
N GLU A 89 0.43 13.79 4.88
CA GLU A 89 0.72 13.76 6.30
C GLU A 89 0.81 15.19 6.80
N LEU A 90 0.20 15.45 7.95
CA LEU A 90 0.14 16.79 8.53
C LEU A 90 1.36 17.11 9.40
N ASP A 91 1.89 16.10 10.08
CA ASP A 91 3.03 16.27 10.98
C ASP A 91 4.35 16.18 10.20
N PRO A 92 5.15 17.27 10.17
CA PRO A 92 6.43 17.28 9.48
C PRO A 92 7.41 16.20 9.95
N ALA A 93 7.38 15.86 11.25
CA ALA A 93 8.25 14.81 11.78
C ALA A 93 7.92 13.43 11.20
N TYR A 94 6.63 13.17 10.95
CA TYR A 94 6.22 11.95 10.26
C TYR A 94 6.52 12.00 8.76
N CYS A 95 6.45 13.17 8.12
CA CYS A 95 6.92 13.32 6.75
C CYS A 95 8.38 12.90 6.60
N ASP A 96 9.25 13.32 7.51
CA ASP A 96 10.66 12.92 7.52
C ASP A 96 10.84 11.41 7.72
N VAL A 97 10.04 10.81 8.59
CA VAL A 97 10.04 9.34 8.82
C VAL A 97 9.61 8.60 7.55
N ILE A 98 8.57 9.07 6.85
CA ILE A 98 8.09 8.48 5.60
C ILE A 98 9.18 8.50 4.53
N ILE A 99 9.78 9.68 4.31
CA ILE A 99 10.84 9.87 3.33
C ILE A 99 12.02 8.95 3.63
N LYS A 100 12.52 8.99 4.85
CA LYS A 100 13.66 8.16 5.27
C LYS A 100 13.39 6.67 5.04
N ARG A 101 12.21 6.17 5.42
CA ARG A 101 11.85 4.76 5.25
C ARG A 101 11.76 4.37 3.78
N TRP A 102 11.23 5.25 2.93
CA TRP A 102 11.15 5.00 1.51
C TRP A 102 12.53 4.99 0.86
N GLU A 103 13.40 5.96 1.18
CA GLU A 103 14.79 6.01 0.72
C GLU A 103 15.60 4.77 1.16
N GLU A 104 15.42 4.32 2.41
CA GLU A 104 16.05 3.10 2.92
C GLU A 104 15.58 1.85 2.18
N LEU A 105 14.31 1.79 1.77
CA LEU A 105 13.76 0.66 1.03
C LEU A 105 14.24 0.63 -0.42
N THR A 106 14.18 1.77 -1.10
CA THR A 106 14.43 1.87 -2.54
C THR A 106 15.90 2.08 -2.89
N GLN A 107 16.67 2.60 -1.94
CA GLN A 107 18.03 3.10 -2.14
C GLN A 107 18.09 4.29 -3.12
N GLU A 108 16.96 4.98 -3.29
CA GLU A 108 16.81 6.21 -4.08
C GLU A 108 16.67 7.41 -3.15
N SER A 109 16.86 8.63 -3.66
CA SER A 109 16.69 9.87 -2.89
C SER A 109 15.38 10.53 -3.28
N ALA A 110 14.61 10.97 -2.29
CA ALA A 110 13.41 11.75 -2.50
C ALA A 110 13.75 13.17 -2.98
N GLU A 111 12.99 13.71 -3.91
CA GLU A 111 13.16 15.05 -4.43
C GLU A 111 12.14 16.00 -3.80
N TYR A 112 12.63 17.14 -3.26
CA TYR A 112 11.77 18.19 -2.77
C TYR A 112 11.34 19.12 -3.92
N LEU A 113 10.06 19.11 -4.26
CA LEU A 113 9.50 19.88 -5.39
C LEU A 113 9.08 21.31 -5.01
N GLY A 114 9.26 21.73 -3.75
CA GLY A 114 8.94 23.09 -3.30
C GLY A 114 7.62 23.21 -2.55
N ASN A 115 7.29 24.46 -2.16
CA ASN A 115 6.08 24.81 -1.45
C ASN A 115 5.13 25.58 -2.38
N PHE A 116 4.07 24.94 -2.83
CA PHE A 116 3.09 25.54 -3.76
C PHE A 116 2.40 26.83 -3.23
N LEU A 117 2.46 27.10 -1.93
CA LEU A 117 1.89 28.31 -1.33
C LEU A 117 2.81 29.53 -1.44
N GLU A 118 4.13 29.31 -1.52
CA GLU A 118 5.10 30.43 -1.67
C GLU A 118 5.18 30.96 -3.10
N ASP A 119 4.99 30.09 -4.10
CA ASP A 119 5.05 30.50 -5.51
C ASP A 119 3.89 31.42 -5.94
N LYS A 120 2.74 31.37 -5.30
CA LYS A 120 1.62 32.28 -5.57
C LYS A 120 1.87 33.71 -5.09
N ASN A 121 2.58 33.88 -3.98
CA ASN A 121 2.88 35.22 -3.45
C ASN A 121 4.02 35.95 -4.20
N SER A 122 4.87 35.22 -4.91
CA SER A 122 5.93 35.79 -5.70
C SER A 122 5.45 36.30 -7.08
N SER A 123 4.30 35.82 -7.57
CA SER A 123 3.70 36.27 -8.84
C SER A 123 2.76 37.48 -8.68
N GLU A 124 2.21 37.73 -7.48
CA GLU A 124 1.33 38.88 -7.22
C GLU A 124 2.08 40.18 -6.85
N ASN A 125 3.37 40.12 -6.51
CA ASN A 125 4.19 41.30 -6.18
C ASN A 125 4.98 41.87 -7.37
N LYS A 126 4.65 41.51 -8.62
CA LYS A 126 5.26 42.03 -9.85
C LYS A 126 4.24 42.76 -10.73
N GLN A 127 3.36 43.57 -10.14
CA GLN A 127 2.58 44.59 -10.88
C GLN A 127 2.82 45.97 -10.29
#